data_547daac3c574dc119caf37f3670e3188
#
_entry.id   547daac3c574dc119caf37f3670e3188
#
_cell.length_a   1.000
_cell.length_b   1.000
_cell.length_c   1.000
_cell.angle_alpha   90.00
_cell.angle_beta   90.00
_cell.angle_gamma   90.00
#
_symmetry.space_group_name_H-M   'P 1'
#
loop_
_entity.id
_entity.type
_entity.pdbx_description
1 polymer ?
#
loop_
_entity_poly.entity_id
_entity_poly.type
_entity_poly.pdbx_seq_one_letter_code
_entity_poly.pdbx_strand_id
1 'polypeptide(L)'
;MRALRRGDRGREVVDLQTRLLSLGLDLGNRGMDGVFGPQTELAVKAFQQGMGIIADGVVGETTYGEIVEAGYKPGGRLLYLRQPPFRGADVQELQRMLNDLGFDPGAVNGLFDERTARATREFQRNAGLIPDGVVDDGVFRVLKTYATQTLGTHQFPDKNGGYFPEDLFSGTIVVDAAHGGRDRGYVCPSGFSEADLNLVVAQELAQILPAREVLLTRSGDEEVSNSDRAYLANASKAKMIISIHHAAYRSPKASGTASFYFSRLGYQSHRGRMAATYIQRGVSRALETLDVGEFGRSYDILRETNMPAVLLEPLYLTNPHELELASDPYYPATVAEAVAGALELYAGRDAAFIVV
;
A
#
# COMPACT_ATOMS: atom_id res chain seq x y z
N MET A 1 -32.20 17.14 15.52
CA MET A 1 -32.88 17.21 14.21
C MET A 1 -34.13 16.33 14.24
N ARG A 2 -35.28 16.75 13.68
CA ARG A 2 -36.45 15.86 13.50
C ARG A 2 -36.08 14.79 12.48
N ALA A 3 -36.38 13.51 12.77
CA ALA A 3 -36.15 12.44 11.80
C ALA A 3 -37.06 12.61 10.56
N LEU A 4 -36.46 12.48 9.36
CA LEU A 4 -37.18 12.49 8.09
C LEU A 4 -37.52 11.09 7.65
N ARG A 5 -38.74 10.89 7.15
CA ARG A 5 -39.25 9.58 6.70
C ARG A 5 -40.29 9.74 5.60
N ARG A 6 -40.67 8.64 5.00
CA ARG A 6 -41.70 8.61 3.95
C ARG A 6 -42.98 9.38 4.35
N GLY A 7 -43.42 10.28 3.49
CA GLY A 7 -44.55 11.16 3.67
C GLY A 7 -44.17 12.59 4.10
N ASP A 8 -42.95 12.82 4.60
CA ASP A 8 -42.48 14.14 4.95
C ASP A 8 -42.29 15.03 3.70
N ARG A 9 -42.41 16.35 3.86
CA ARG A 9 -42.29 17.32 2.79
C ARG A 9 -41.62 18.60 3.30
N GLY A 10 -40.99 19.33 2.38
CA GLY A 10 -40.43 20.64 2.66
C GLY A 10 -38.93 20.76 2.40
N ARG A 11 -38.35 21.89 2.87
CA ARG A 11 -36.96 22.28 2.58
C ARG A 11 -35.94 21.25 3.12
N GLU A 12 -36.22 20.63 4.26
CA GLU A 12 -35.34 19.60 4.83
C GLU A 12 -35.27 18.35 3.94
N VAL A 13 -36.39 18.02 3.26
CA VAL A 13 -36.41 16.91 2.29
C VAL A 13 -35.67 17.31 1.00
N VAL A 14 -35.78 18.56 0.55
CA VAL A 14 -35.01 19.06 -0.60
C VAL A 14 -33.49 18.99 -0.30
N ASP A 15 -33.07 19.45 0.89
CA ASP A 15 -31.65 19.37 1.29
C ASP A 15 -31.16 17.90 1.31
N LEU A 16 -31.94 16.99 1.89
CA LEU A 16 -31.65 15.57 1.88
C LEU A 16 -31.51 15.02 0.45
N GLN A 17 -32.49 15.30 -0.41
CA GLN A 17 -32.50 14.86 -1.82
C GLN A 17 -31.29 15.39 -2.59
N THR A 18 -30.92 16.66 -2.36
CA THR A 18 -29.74 17.29 -2.95
C THR A 18 -28.48 16.54 -2.56
N ARG A 19 -28.33 16.21 -1.28
CA ARG A 19 -27.17 15.46 -0.79
C ARG A 19 -27.10 14.05 -1.34
N LEU A 20 -28.23 13.32 -1.35
CA LEU A 20 -28.31 11.97 -1.91
C LEU A 20 -27.93 11.95 -3.39
N LEU A 21 -28.41 12.91 -4.19
CA LEU A 21 -28.01 13.06 -5.59
C LEU A 21 -26.52 13.37 -5.74
N SER A 22 -25.97 14.24 -4.89
CA SER A 22 -24.53 14.56 -4.92
C SER A 22 -23.64 13.34 -4.57
N LEU A 23 -24.21 12.37 -3.86
CA LEU A 23 -23.58 11.08 -3.55
C LEU A 23 -23.82 10.02 -4.66
N GLY A 24 -24.46 10.39 -5.77
CA GLY A 24 -24.72 9.52 -6.91
C GLY A 24 -25.91 8.58 -6.73
N LEU A 25 -26.76 8.82 -5.74
CA LEU A 25 -27.94 7.99 -5.49
C LEU A 25 -29.11 8.45 -6.37
N ASP A 26 -29.81 7.49 -6.99
CA ASP A 26 -30.94 7.76 -7.88
C ASP A 26 -32.21 8.06 -7.07
N LEU A 27 -32.83 9.20 -7.36
CA LEU A 27 -34.12 9.62 -6.80
C LEU A 27 -35.30 9.46 -7.79
N GLY A 28 -35.04 8.82 -8.92
CA GLY A 28 -36.02 8.64 -9.99
C GLY A 28 -36.38 9.94 -10.72
N ASN A 29 -37.43 9.87 -11.55
CA ASN A 29 -37.79 10.97 -12.45
C ASN A 29 -38.26 12.29 -11.76
N ARG A 30 -38.58 12.23 -10.47
CA ARG A 30 -39.00 13.43 -9.70
C ARG A 30 -37.85 14.22 -9.11
N GLY A 31 -36.69 13.57 -8.93
CA GLY A 31 -35.49 14.22 -8.41
C GLY A 31 -35.69 14.92 -7.07
N MET A 32 -35.36 16.21 -7.01
CA MET A 32 -35.48 17.07 -5.81
C MET A 32 -36.86 17.75 -5.74
N ASP A 33 -37.94 16.99 -5.55
CA ASP A 33 -39.31 17.50 -5.50
C ASP A 33 -39.77 17.96 -4.10
N GLY A 34 -38.90 17.77 -3.08
CA GLY A 34 -39.19 18.12 -1.70
C GLY A 34 -40.22 17.19 -1.04
N VAL A 35 -40.48 16.02 -1.63
CA VAL A 35 -41.37 14.98 -1.07
C VAL A 35 -40.57 13.73 -0.77
N PHE A 36 -40.57 13.32 0.48
CA PHE A 36 -39.98 12.04 0.86
C PHE A 36 -40.84 10.89 0.36
N GLY A 37 -40.68 10.58 -0.93
CA GLY A 37 -41.43 9.53 -1.62
C GLY A 37 -40.75 8.15 -1.54
N PRO A 38 -41.33 7.14 -2.22
CA PRO A 38 -40.74 5.79 -2.25
C PRO A 38 -39.31 5.77 -2.80
N GLN A 39 -39.00 6.59 -3.81
CA GLN A 39 -37.65 6.65 -4.40
C GLN A 39 -36.63 7.27 -3.43
N THR A 40 -37.02 8.34 -2.70
CA THR A 40 -36.18 8.90 -1.66
C THR A 40 -35.93 7.88 -0.54
N GLU A 41 -36.94 7.12 -0.13
CA GLU A 41 -36.80 6.06 0.86
C GLU A 41 -35.83 4.96 0.39
N LEU A 42 -35.94 4.53 -0.87
CA LEU A 42 -35.02 3.55 -1.45
C LEU A 42 -33.58 4.07 -1.49
N ALA A 43 -33.39 5.32 -1.90
CA ALA A 43 -32.07 5.94 -1.90
C ALA A 43 -31.46 6.03 -0.50
N VAL A 44 -32.28 6.38 0.51
CA VAL A 44 -31.84 6.39 1.92
C VAL A 44 -31.45 4.99 2.37
N LYS A 45 -32.24 3.96 2.08
CA LYS A 45 -31.92 2.57 2.42
C LYS A 45 -30.63 2.09 1.74
N ALA A 46 -30.45 2.42 0.45
CA ALA A 46 -29.23 2.09 -0.28
C ALA A 46 -28.00 2.77 0.34
N PHE A 47 -28.13 4.04 0.73
CA PHE A 47 -27.09 4.76 1.44
C PHE A 47 -26.76 4.10 2.79
N GLN A 48 -27.78 3.84 3.61
CA GLN A 48 -27.62 3.22 4.91
C GLN A 48 -26.93 1.85 4.79
N GLN A 49 -27.34 1.04 3.81
CA GLN A 49 -26.73 -0.26 3.54
C GLN A 49 -25.26 -0.12 3.12
N GLY A 50 -24.95 0.83 2.23
CA GLY A 50 -23.59 1.12 1.80
C GLY A 50 -22.67 1.59 2.93
N MET A 51 -23.26 2.29 3.94
CA MET A 51 -22.55 2.75 5.13
C MET A 51 -22.49 1.72 6.26
N GLY A 52 -23.14 0.56 6.11
CA GLY A 52 -23.19 -0.48 7.13
C GLY A 52 -24.00 -0.10 8.38
N ILE A 53 -24.96 0.82 8.25
CA ILE A 53 -25.92 1.20 9.30
C ILE A 53 -27.29 0.58 9.02
N ILE A 54 -28.21 0.61 10.02
CA ILE A 54 -29.54 0.03 9.88
C ILE A 54 -30.27 0.68 8.71
N ALA A 55 -30.66 -0.13 7.72
CA ALA A 55 -31.32 0.32 6.50
C ALA A 55 -32.86 0.37 6.69
N ASP A 56 -33.32 1.23 7.59
CA ASP A 56 -34.73 1.42 7.92
C ASP A 56 -35.45 2.43 7.01
N GLY A 57 -34.68 3.19 6.23
CA GLY A 57 -35.22 4.25 5.36
C GLY A 57 -35.59 5.52 6.12
N VAL A 58 -35.20 5.66 7.37
CA VAL A 58 -35.43 6.85 8.21
C VAL A 58 -34.13 7.64 8.37
N VAL A 59 -34.20 8.92 8.11
CA VAL A 59 -33.04 9.81 8.26
C VAL A 59 -33.09 10.46 9.65
N GLY A 60 -32.60 9.73 10.64
CA GLY A 60 -32.33 10.25 11.97
C GLY A 60 -30.97 10.98 12.03
N GLU A 61 -30.56 11.36 13.23
CA GLU A 61 -29.30 12.10 13.46
C GLU A 61 -28.08 11.34 12.94
N THR A 62 -27.99 10.02 13.20
CA THR A 62 -26.90 9.17 12.70
C THR A 62 -26.87 9.13 11.18
N THR A 63 -27.99 8.80 10.52
CA THR A 63 -28.06 8.73 9.05
C THR A 63 -27.75 10.07 8.40
N TYR A 64 -28.27 11.18 8.95
CA TYR A 64 -28.00 12.50 8.43
C TYR A 64 -26.52 12.89 8.60
N GLY A 65 -25.94 12.59 9.76
CA GLY A 65 -24.51 12.81 10.03
C GLY A 65 -23.63 12.07 9.00
N GLU A 66 -23.93 10.80 8.72
CA GLU A 66 -23.18 10.00 7.72
C GLU A 66 -23.36 10.56 6.29
N ILE A 67 -24.57 11.06 5.93
CA ILE A 67 -24.81 11.72 4.63
C ILE A 67 -23.97 12.99 4.50
N VAL A 68 -23.87 13.79 5.56
CA VAL A 68 -23.03 15.01 5.58
C VAL A 68 -21.56 14.64 5.48
N GLU A 69 -21.10 13.69 6.27
CA GLU A 69 -19.70 13.21 6.25
C GLU A 69 -19.30 12.67 4.87
N ALA A 70 -20.17 11.86 4.24
CA ALA A 70 -19.94 11.32 2.90
C ALA A 70 -19.87 12.39 1.80
N GLY A 71 -20.53 13.52 1.97
CA GLY A 71 -20.65 14.59 0.99
C GLY A 71 -19.47 15.58 0.97
N TYR A 72 -18.51 15.47 1.88
CA TYR A 72 -17.35 16.36 1.86
C TYR A 72 -16.47 16.10 0.63
N LYS A 73 -16.08 17.20 -0.02
CA LYS A 73 -15.13 17.20 -1.14
C LYS A 73 -13.71 17.41 -0.62
N PRO A 74 -12.68 16.91 -1.35
CA PRO A 74 -11.29 17.19 -1.04
C PRO A 74 -11.04 18.69 -0.84
N GLY A 75 -10.42 19.05 0.30
CA GLY A 75 -10.19 20.43 0.71
C GLY A 75 -11.39 21.14 1.36
N GLY A 76 -12.57 20.52 1.41
CA GLY A 76 -13.78 21.13 2.00
C GLY A 76 -13.77 21.17 3.53
N ARG A 77 -12.86 20.49 4.17
CA ARG A 77 -12.63 20.49 5.63
C ARG A 77 -11.19 20.12 5.98
N LEU A 78 -10.81 20.40 7.22
CA LEU A 78 -9.54 19.90 7.78
C LEU A 78 -9.68 18.41 8.12
N LEU A 79 -8.73 17.59 7.66
CA LEU A 79 -8.61 16.19 8.05
C LEU A 79 -7.38 16.01 8.93
N TYR A 80 -7.53 15.32 10.04
CA TYR A 80 -6.46 15.00 10.99
C TYR A 80 -6.88 13.80 11.84
N LEU A 81 -5.94 13.19 12.52
CA LEU A 81 -6.22 12.06 13.39
C LEU A 81 -7.09 12.49 14.58
N ARG A 82 -8.28 11.92 14.69
CA ARG A 82 -9.23 12.15 15.80
C ARG A 82 -10.03 10.90 16.13
N GLN A 83 -10.76 10.94 17.24
CA GLN A 83 -11.77 9.96 17.64
C GLN A 83 -13.15 10.64 17.79
N PRO A 84 -14.21 10.11 17.15
CA PRO A 84 -14.19 9.10 16.09
C PRO A 84 -13.48 9.62 14.83
N PRO A 85 -12.91 8.72 13.99
CA PRO A 85 -12.16 9.11 12.81
C PRO A 85 -13.06 9.80 11.77
N PHE A 86 -12.50 10.73 10.99
CA PHE A 86 -13.19 11.27 9.82
C PHE A 86 -13.52 10.16 8.83
N ARG A 87 -14.68 10.28 8.19
CA ARG A 87 -15.16 9.38 7.14
C ARG A 87 -15.59 10.22 5.93
N GLY A 88 -15.45 9.68 4.72
CA GLY A 88 -16.04 10.30 3.55
C GLY A 88 -15.26 10.11 2.26
N ALA A 89 -15.83 10.64 1.18
CA ALA A 89 -15.23 10.59 -0.15
C ALA A 89 -13.94 11.41 -0.24
N ASP A 90 -13.83 12.48 0.54
CA ASP A 90 -12.61 13.29 0.67
C ASP A 90 -11.43 12.49 1.25
N VAL A 91 -11.71 11.63 2.25
CA VAL A 91 -10.69 10.75 2.81
C VAL A 91 -10.32 9.64 1.83
N GLN A 92 -11.31 9.05 1.12
CA GLN A 92 -11.01 8.06 0.08
C GLN A 92 -10.13 8.65 -1.02
N GLU A 93 -10.42 9.87 -1.45
CA GLU A 93 -9.61 10.54 -2.47
C GLU A 93 -8.21 10.85 -1.97
N LEU A 94 -8.07 11.30 -0.72
CA LEU A 94 -6.77 11.45 -0.08
C LEU A 94 -5.97 10.15 -0.11
N GLN A 95 -6.60 9.05 0.31
CA GLN A 95 -5.96 7.72 0.34
C GLN A 95 -5.55 7.27 -1.07
N ARG A 96 -6.39 7.48 -2.11
CA ARG A 96 -6.00 7.19 -3.50
C ARG A 96 -4.80 8.03 -3.92
N MET A 97 -4.86 9.36 -3.73
CA MET A 97 -3.76 10.25 -4.10
C MET A 97 -2.45 9.88 -3.39
N LEU A 98 -2.50 9.55 -2.10
CA LEU A 98 -1.34 9.08 -1.36
C LEU A 98 -0.78 7.78 -1.94
N ASN A 99 -1.65 6.80 -2.25
CA ASN A 99 -1.25 5.56 -2.90
C ASN A 99 -0.62 5.80 -4.28
N ASP A 100 -1.26 6.63 -5.12
CA ASP A 100 -0.77 6.94 -6.47
C ASP A 100 0.61 7.61 -6.43
N LEU A 101 0.90 8.32 -5.35
CA LEU A 101 2.18 8.98 -5.10
C LEU A 101 3.19 8.08 -4.35
N GLY A 102 2.84 6.83 -4.05
CA GLY A 102 3.73 5.86 -3.44
C GLY A 102 3.81 5.92 -1.90
N PHE A 103 2.88 6.63 -1.26
CA PHE A 103 2.73 6.61 0.20
C PHE A 103 1.68 5.56 0.59
N ASP A 104 1.86 4.87 1.72
CA ASP A 104 0.95 3.80 2.16
C ASP A 104 -0.06 4.29 3.22
N PRO A 105 -1.26 4.77 2.81
CA PRO A 105 -2.32 5.11 3.74
C PRO A 105 -3.13 3.90 4.22
N GLY A 106 -2.76 2.68 3.82
CA GLY A 106 -3.57 1.48 3.99
C GLY A 106 -4.67 1.33 2.95
N ALA A 107 -5.74 0.63 3.32
CA ALA A 107 -6.88 0.43 2.44
C ALA A 107 -7.58 1.76 2.11
N VAL A 108 -8.04 1.90 0.86
CA VAL A 108 -8.87 3.04 0.41
C VAL A 108 -10.30 2.82 0.90
N ASN A 109 -10.51 3.04 2.19
CA ASN A 109 -11.77 2.75 2.89
C ASN A 109 -12.53 4.01 3.35
N GLY A 110 -11.97 5.19 3.10
CA GLY A 110 -12.55 6.47 3.50
C GLY A 110 -12.47 6.76 5.00
N LEU A 111 -11.64 6.05 5.77
CA LEU A 111 -11.39 6.29 7.19
C LEU A 111 -10.04 6.96 7.39
N PHE A 112 -10.01 8.14 8.02
CA PHE A 112 -8.76 8.81 8.38
C PHE A 112 -8.21 8.20 9.69
N ASP A 113 -7.53 7.09 9.54
CA ASP A 113 -6.91 6.35 10.64
C ASP A 113 -5.42 6.71 10.83
N GLU A 114 -4.73 6.00 11.73
CA GLU A 114 -3.31 6.21 12.02
C GLU A 114 -2.42 5.95 10.79
N ARG A 115 -2.76 4.97 9.93
CA ARG A 115 -2.00 4.71 8.70
C ARG A 115 -2.13 5.86 7.72
N THR A 116 -3.35 6.38 7.52
CA THR A 116 -3.60 7.55 6.69
C THR A 116 -2.87 8.79 7.22
N ALA A 117 -2.89 9.01 8.55
CA ALA A 117 -2.17 10.12 9.18
C ALA A 117 -0.65 10.00 9.01
N ARG A 118 -0.10 8.81 9.13
CA ARG A 118 1.33 8.54 8.91
C ARG A 118 1.73 8.81 7.46
N ALA A 119 0.99 8.25 6.50
CA ALA A 119 1.22 8.48 5.07
C ALA A 119 1.12 9.97 4.70
N THR A 120 0.18 10.69 5.33
CA THR A 120 0.07 12.14 5.16
C THR A 120 1.32 12.86 5.66
N ARG A 121 1.82 12.56 6.86
CA ARG A 121 3.07 13.16 7.39
C ARG A 121 4.27 12.86 6.51
N GLU A 122 4.33 11.66 5.98
CA GLU A 122 5.39 11.25 5.07
C GLU A 122 5.32 12.01 3.74
N PHE A 123 4.14 12.14 3.14
CA PHE A 123 3.93 12.99 1.99
C PHE A 123 4.34 14.44 2.26
N GLN A 124 3.86 15.03 3.35
CA GLN A 124 4.18 16.41 3.73
C GLN A 124 5.69 16.64 3.83
N ARG A 125 6.42 15.71 4.48
CA ARG A 125 7.88 15.77 4.59
C ARG A 125 8.56 15.74 3.23
N ASN A 126 8.10 14.86 2.33
CA ASN A 126 8.65 14.75 0.97
C ASN A 126 8.30 15.95 0.08
N ALA A 127 7.15 16.58 0.30
CA ALA A 127 6.70 17.77 -0.43
C ALA A 127 7.25 19.08 0.14
N GLY A 128 8.08 19.04 1.20
CA GLY A 128 8.60 20.26 1.86
C GLY A 128 7.54 21.02 2.67
N LEU A 129 6.43 20.35 3.04
CA LEU A 129 5.39 20.89 3.90
C LEU A 129 5.69 20.58 5.37
N ILE A 130 4.97 21.22 6.29
CA ILE A 130 5.04 20.89 7.72
C ILE A 130 4.44 19.50 7.93
N PRO A 131 5.20 18.50 8.47
CA PRO A 131 4.73 17.12 8.55
C PRO A 131 3.87 16.89 9.82
N ASP A 132 2.78 17.64 9.96
CA ASP A 132 1.86 17.60 11.11
C ASP A 132 0.76 16.53 10.96
N GLY A 133 0.56 16.00 9.76
CA GLY A 133 -0.50 15.04 9.46
C GLY A 133 -1.88 15.67 9.30
N VAL A 134 -1.95 17.00 9.19
CA VAL A 134 -3.18 17.75 8.93
C VAL A 134 -3.33 17.99 7.44
N VAL A 135 -4.49 17.69 6.88
CA VAL A 135 -4.78 17.89 5.46
C VAL A 135 -5.83 19.00 5.31
N ASP A 136 -5.39 20.11 4.78
CA ASP A 136 -6.23 21.24 4.38
C ASP A 136 -6.37 21.33 2.85
N ASP A 137 -7.02 22.35 2.35
CA ASP A 137 -7.13 22.61 0.91
C ASP A 137 -5.75 22.84 0.25
N GLY A 138 -4.80 23.42 0.98
CA GLY A 138 -3.43 23.62 0.52
C GLY A 138 -2.73 22.28 0.27
N VAL A 139 -2.82 21.34 1.21
CA VAL A 139 -2.26 20.00 1.08
C VAL A 139 -2.92 19.24 -0.08
N PHE A 140 -4.26 19.31 -0.22
CA PHE A 140 -4.96 18.71 -1.37
C PHE A 140 -4.52 19.29 -2.70
N ARG A 141 -4.31 20.60 -2.80
CA ARG A 141 -3.79 21.22 -4.03
C ARG A 141 -2.39 20.73 -4.37
N VAL A 142 -1.53 20.61 -3.40
CA VAL A 142 -0.19 20.07 -3.59
C VAL A 142 -0.28 18.61 -4.04
N LEU A 143 -1.05 17.75 -3.36
CA LEU A 143 -1.31 16.37 -3.77
C LEU A 143 -1.78 16.29 -5.23
N LYS A 144 -2.77 17.10 -5.60
CA LYS A 144 -3.32 17.11 -6.94
C LYS A 144 -2.31 17.57 -8.00
N THR A 145 -1.52 18.60 -7.71
CA THR A 145 -0.46 19.07 -8.61
C THR A 145 0.52 17.96 -8.92
N TYR A 146 0.88 17.22 -7.93
CA TYR A 146 1.84 16.14 -8.06
C TYR A 146 1.25 14.89 -8.71
N ALA A 147 0.00 14.52 -8.40
CA ALA A 147 -0.70 13.45 -9.09
C ALA A 147 -0.84 13.72 -10.60
N THR A 148 -1.09 14.98 -11.00
CA THR A 148 -1.16 15.36 -12.42
C THR A 148 0.21 15.43 -13.10
N GLN A 149 1.28 15.76 -12.39
CA GLN A 149 2.64 15.76 -12.93
C GLN A 149 3.23 14.34 -13.08
N THR A 150 2.78 13.38 -12.27
CA THR A 150 3.22 11.98 -12.35
C THR A 150 2.72 11.28 -13.63
N LEU A 151 1.68 11.80 -14.28
CA LEU A 151 1.20 11.34 -15.59
C LEU A 151 2.09 11.82 -16.76
N GLY A 152 2.98 12.78 -16.53
CA GLY A 152 4.00 13.21 -17.47
C GLY A 152 5.32 12.51 -17.17
N THR A 153 5.69 11.54 -17.98
CA THR A 153 6.93 10.76 -17.91
C THR A 153 8.18 11.66 -17.95
N HIS A 154 8.58 12.23 -16.81
CA HIS A 154 9.93 12.74 -16.65
C HIS A 154 10.83 11.62 -16.14
N GLN A 155 11.53 10.98 -17.06
CA GLN A 155 12.67 10.12 -16.75
C GLN A 155 13.78 11.03 -16.17
N PHE A 156 13.91 11.02 -14.83
CA PHE A 156 15.15 11.49 -14.24
C PHE A 156 16.20 10.40 -14.38
N PRO A 157 17.44 10.72 -14.78
CA PRO A 157 18.52 9.73 -14.74
C PRO A 157 18.68 9.25 -13.29
N ASP A 158 18.85 7.94 -13.11
CA ASP A 158 19.23 7.38 -11.81
C ASP A 158 20.36 8.22 -11.21
N LYS A 159 20.25 8.58 -9.94
CA LYS A 159 21.20 9.48 -9.26
C LYS A 159 22.68 9.05 -9.38
N ASN A 160 22.90 7.77 -9.70
CA ASN A 160 24.23 7.18 -9.92
C ASN A 160 24.31 6.73 -11.39
N GLY A 161 24.69 7.66 -12.28
CA GLY A 161 24.90 7.38 -13.68
C GLY A 161 25.77 6.14 -13.92
N GLY A 162 25.28 5.22 -14.77
CA GLY A 162 26.11 4.19 -15.36
C GLY A 162 26.04 2.78 -14.79
N TYR A 163 25.03 2.45 -13.95
CA TYR A 163 24.84 1.08 -13.51
C TYR A 163 23.99 0.27 -14.51
N PHE A 164 24.54 -0.77 -15.09
CA PHE A 164 23.82 -1.69 -16.00
C PHE A 164 23.42 -2.97 -15.27
N PRO A 165 22.22 -3.55 -15.54
CA PRO A 165 21.79 -4.82 -14.92
C PRO A 165 22.81 -5.94 -15.09
N GLU A 166 23.56 -5.97 -16.19
CA GLU A 166 24.60 -6.97 -16.48
C GLU A 166 25.73 -6.97 -15.45
N ASP A 167 25.95 -5.85 -14.75
CA ASP A 167 26.95 -5.74 -13.68
C ASP A 167 26.44 -6.14 -12.29
N LEU A 168 25.19 -6.57 -12.17
CA LEU A 168 24.56 -6.85 -10.88
C LEU A 168 25.41 -7.77 -10.00
N PHE A 169 25.84 -8.89 -10.55
CA PHE A 169 26.57 -9.90 -9.82
C PHE A 169 28.09 -9.66 -9.72
N SER A 170 28.59 -8.58 -10.30
CA SER A 170 29.99 -8.19 -10.19
C SER A 170 30.35 -7.48 -8.88
N GLY A 171 29.35 -7.14 -8.08
CA GLY A 171 29.50 -6.40 -6.82
C GLY A 171 28.72 -7.02 -5.66
N THR A 172 28.52 -6.22 -4.63
CA THR A 172 27.78 -6.60 -3.43
C THR A 172 26.27 -6.53 -3.67
N ILE A 173 25.54 -7.54 -3.24
CA ILE A 173 24.07 -7.51 -3.08
C ILE A 173 23.75 -7.57 -1.60
N VAL A 174 22.85 -6.72 -1.13
CA VAL A 174 22.34 -6.79 0.25
C VAL A 174 21.01 -7.51 0.25
N VAL A 175 20.87 -8.52 1.09
CA VAL A 175 19.61 -9.18 1.37
C VAL A 175 19.16 -8.77 2.76
N ASP A 176 18.02 -8.13 2.84
CA ASP A 176 17.47 -7.63 4.07
C ASP A 176 16.39 -8.58 4.60
N ALA A 177 16.63 -9.11 5.80
CA ALA A 177 15.63 -9.86 6.56
C ALA A 177 14.84 -8.88 7.43
N ALA A 178 13.67 -8.47 6.99
CA ALA A 178 12.86 -7.50 7.70
C ALA A 178 12.49 -7.93 9.12
N HIS A 179 12.20 -6.95 10.00
CA HIS A 179 11.92 -7.16 11.41
C HIS A 179 13.12 -7.76 12.17
N GLY A 180 12.89 -8.28 13.39
CA GLY A 180 13.90 -8.89 14.25
C GLY A 180 13.91 -8.32 15.66
N GLY A 181 14.43 -9.06 16.62
CA GLY A 181 14.45 -8.68 18.02
C GLY A 181 13.03 -8.47 18.59
N ARG A 182 12.75 -7.29 19.11
CA ARG A 182 11.43 -6.93 19.66
C ARG A 182 10.38 -6.70 18.57
N ASP A 183 10.78 -6.35 17.37
CA ASP A 183 9.89 -6.21 16.22
C ASP A 183 9.74 -7.57 15.52
N ARG A 184 8.67 -8.29 15.87
CA ARG A 184 8.40 -9.62 15.30
C ARG A 184 7.64 -9.57 13.98
N GLY A 185 7.23 -8.37 13.50
CA GLY A 185 6.27 -8.29 12.41
C GLY A 185 4.93 -8.94 12.78
N TYR A 186 4.32 -9.66 11.87
CA TYR A 186 3.13 -10.46 12.17
C TYR A 186 3.52 -11.74 12.92
N VAL A 187 2.78 -12.02 14.01
CA VAL A 187 2.92 -13.27 14.78
C VAL A 187 1.70 -14.13 14.55
N CYS A 188 1.92 -15.33 13.97
CA CYS A 188 0.87 -16.30 13.73
C CYS A 188 0.36 -16.91 15.04
N PRO A 189 -0.89 -17.41 15.09
CA PRO A 189 -1.42 -18.07 16.28
C PRO A 189 -0.60 -19.27 16.78
N SER A 190 0.21 -19.90 15.90
CA SER A 190 1.14 -20.97 16.22
C SER A 190 2.41 -20.51 16.94
N GLY A 191 2.62 -19.18 17.10
CA GLY A 191 3.83 -18.58 17.64
C GLY A 191 4.94 -18.32 16.60
N PHE A 192 4.76 -18.75 15.38
CA PHE A 192 5.65 -18.47 14.26
C PHE A 192 5.52 -17.00 13.84
N SER A 193 6.62 -16.30 13.61
CA SER A 193 6.62 -14.88 13.29
C SER A 193 7.14 -14.57 11.89
N GLU A 194 6.70 -13.43 11.35
CA GLU A 194 7.21 -12.87 10.11
C GLU A 194 8.74 -12.71 10.18
N ALA A 195 9.26 -12.21 11.30
CA ALA A 195 10.70 -12.00 11.47
C ALA A 195 11.50 -13.30 11.31
N ASP A 196 11.01 -14.43 11.87
CA ASP A 196 11.70 -15.72 11.76
C ASP A 196 11.70 -16.20 10.32
N LEU A 197 10.58 -16.11 9.63
CA LEU A 197 10.45 -16.53 8.24
C LEU A 197 11.30 -15.68 7.30
N ASN A 198 11.28 -14.36 7.48
CA ASN A 198 12.10 -13.43 6.69
C ASN A 198 13.58 -13.76 6.81
N LEU A 199 14.04 -14.13 8.01
CA LEU A 199 15.43 -14.49 8.24
C LEU A 199 15.84 -15.77 7.49
N VAL A 200 15.01 -16.80 7.56
CA VAL A 200 15.30 -18.08 6.88
C VAL A 200 15.31 -17.88 5.36
N VAL A 201 14.32 -17.19 4.80
CA VAL A 201 14.30 -16.90 3.35
C VAL A 201 15.51 -16.06 2.93
N ALA A 202 15.88 -15.04 3.71
CA ALA A 202 17.04 -14.21 3.42
C ALA A 202 18.37 -15.00 3.48
N GLN A 203 18.49 -15.91 4.42
CA GLN A 203 19.67 -16.78 4.54
C GLN A 203 19.79 -17.75 3.36
N GLU A 204 18.69 -18.40 2.95
CA GLU A 204 18.65 -19.26 1.77
C GLU A 204 19.02 -18.45 0.51
N LEU A 205 18.44 -17.28 0.33
CA LEU A 205 18.76 -16.42 -0.81
C LEU A 205 20.23 -16.00 -0.82
N ALA A 206 20.78 -15.66 0.33
CA ALA A 206 22.19 -15.24 0.43
C ALA A 206 23.18 -16.36 0.06
N GLN A 207 22.81 -17.63 0.27
CA GLN A 207 23.67 -18.79 -0.06
C GLN A 207 23.71 -19.07 -1.56
N ILE A 208 22.65 -18.78 -2.30
CA ILE A 208 22.53 -19.18 -3.71
C ILE A 208 22.77 -18.05 -4.71
N LEU A 209 22.75 -16.77 -4.25
CA LEU A 209 22.99 -15.64 -5.14
C LEU A 209 24.41 -15.67 -5.72
N PRO A 210 24.59 -15.64 -7.05
CA PRO A 210 25.89 -15.72 -7.71
C PRO A 210 26.63 -14.37 -7.72
N ALA A 211 26.44 -13.54 -6.68
CA ALA A 211 27.08 -12.25 -6.54
C ALA A 211 28.52 -12.40 -6.00
N ARG A 212 29.37 -11.40 -6.28
CA ARG A 212 30.73 -11.33 -5.74
C ARG A 212 30.73 -11.37 -4.21
N GLU A 213 29.76 -10.70 -3.61
CA GLU A 213 29.56 -10.63 -2.18
C GLU A 213 28.08 -10.49 -1.86
N VAL A 214 27.59 -11.22 -0.87
CA VAL A 214 26.23 -11.07 -0.36
C VAL A 214 26.31 -10.71 1.12
N LEU A 215 25.66 -9.61 1.51
CA LEU A 215 25.58 -9.16 2.89
C LEU A 215 24.14 -9.28 3.37
N LEU A 216 23.96 -9.85 4.56
CA LEU A 216 22.69 -9.84 5.28
C LEU A 216 22.62 -8.62 6.20
N THR A 217 21.46 -8.00 6.32
CA THR A 217 21.25 -6.90 7.29
C THR A 217 21.24 -7.40 8.72
N ARG A 218 20.86 -8.65 8.94
CA ARG A 218 20.99 -9.39 10.19
C ARG A 218 21.19 -10.89 9.90
N SER A 219 21.92 -11.55 10.73
CA SER A 219 22.21 -13.00 10.63
C SER A 219 21.51 -13.84 11.69
N GLY A 220 20.93 -13.21 12.68
CA GLY A 220 20.16 -13.78 13.78
C GLY A 220 18.93 -12.94 14.12
N ASP A 221 18.50 -13.01 15.38
CA ASP A 221 17.31 -12.30 15.87
C ASP A 221 17.69 -10.91 16.43
N GLU A 222 18.49 -10.15 15.70
CA GLU A 222 18.88 -8.80 16.07
C GLU A 222 17.80 -7.80 15.67
N GLU A 223 17.59 -6.76 16.50
CA GLU A 223 16.78 -5.59 16.17
C GLU A 223 17.65 -4.62 15.34
N VAL A 224 17.32 -4.42 14.08
CA VAL A 224 18.02 -3.52 13.17
C VAL A 224 17.04 -2.49 12.64
N SER A 225 17.35 -1.21 12.81
CA SER A 225 16.49 -0.14 12.29
C SER A 225 16.52 -0.07 10.76
N ASN A 226 15.44 0.46 10.12
CA ASN A 226 15.42 0.66 8.67
C ASN A 226 16.57 1.55 8.17
N SER A 227 16.94 2.56 8.97
CA SER A 227 18.07 3.44 8.63
C SER A 227 19.41 2.72 8.68
N ASP A 228 19.63 1.80 9.64
CA ASP A 228 20.86 1.01 9.71
C ASP A 228 20.94 0.01 8.55
N ARG A 229 19.82 -0.59 8.16
CA ARG A 229 19.71 -1.46 6.98
C ARG A 229 20.11 -0.71 5.70
N ALA A 230 19.53 0.47 5.51
CA ALA A 230 19.85 1.34 4.38
C ALA A 230 21.30 1.83 4.42
N TYR A 231 21.81 2.16 5.62
CA TYR A 231 23.20 2.56 5.81
C TYR A 231 24.17 1.45 5.41
N LEU A 232 23.92 0.20 5.82
CA LEU A 232 24.74 -0.96 5.41
C LEU A 232 24.81 -1.08 3.89
N ALA A 233 23.67 -1.01 3.21
CA ALA A 233 23.60 -1.10 1.76
C ALA A 233 24.35 0.05 1.07
N ASN A 234 24.21 1.27 1.58
CA ASN A 234 24.89 2.46 1.04
C ASN A 234 26.41 2.41 1.30
N ALA A 235 26.83 2.04 2.50
CA ALA A 235 28.23 1.97 2.89
C ALA A 235 29.00 0.87 2.13
N SER A 236 28.36 -0.27 1.88
CA SER A 236 28.92 -1.36 1.07
C SER A 236 28.92 -1.08 -0.43
N LYS A 237 28.34 0.04 -0.87
CA LYS A 237 28.14 0.39 -2.29
C LYS A 237 27.44 -0.75 -3.04
N ALA A 238 26.45 -1.35 -2.41
CA ALA A 238 25.73 -2.47 -2.96
C ALA A 238 25.15 -2.14 -4.34
N LYS A 239 25.08 -3.13 -5.20
CA LYS A 239 24.47 -3.07 -6.53
C LYS A 239 22.96 -3.13 -6.47
N MET A 240 22.42 -3.78 -5.44
CA MET A 240 20.99 -3.93 -5.17
C MET A 240 20.77 -4.25 -3.70
N ILE A 241 19.61 -3.89 -3.19
CA ILE A 241 19.08 -4.41 -1.94
C ILE A 241 17.72 -5.07 -2.18
N ILE A 242 17.52 -6.24 -1.59
CA ILE A 242 16.27 -6.99 -1.62
C ILE A 242 15.81 -7.18 -0.19
N SER A 243 14.69 -6.58 0.18
CA SER A 243 14.09 -6.68 1.50
C SER A 243 12.98 -7.74 1.47
N ILE A 244 13.11 -8.75 2.30
CA ILE A 244 12.16 -9.86 2.42
C ILE A 244 11.20 -9.55 3.57
N HIS A 245 9.93 -9.50 3.25
CA HIS A 245 8.79 -9.35 4.14
C HIS A 245 7.76 -10.45 3.90
N HIS A 246 6.74 -10.51 4.74
CA HIS A 246 5.51 -11.25 4.47
C HIS A 246 4.31 -10.39 4.84
N ALA A 247 3.29 -10.43 4.01
CA ALA A 247 2.13 -9.58 4.20
C ALA A 247 1.22 -10.09 5.33
N ALA A 248 0.56 -9.16 5.99
CA ALA A 248 -0.51 -9.45 6.94
C ALA A 248 -1.65 -8.44 6.76
N TYR A 249 -2.88 -8.93 6.69
CA TYR A 249 -4.05 -8.09 6.54
C TYR A 249 -5.20 -8.57 7.41
N ARG A 250 -6.12 -7.67 7.78
CA ARG A 250 -7.28 -8.00 8.63
C ARG A 250 -8.20 -9.04 8.02
N SER A 251 -8.31 -9.07 6.69
CA SER A 251 -9.12 -10.06 5.99
C SER A 251 -8.28 -11.30 5.71
N PRO A 252 -8.73 -12.49 6.15
CA PRO A 252 -8.05 -13.75 5.81
C PRO A 252 -8.21 -14.14 4.33
N LYS A 253 -8.95 -13.36 3.55
CA LYS A 253 -9.10 -13.53 2.10
C LYS A 253 -8.05 -12.78 1.29
N ALA A 254 -7.27 -11.89 1.93
CA ALA A 254 -6.14 -11.25 1.26
C ALA A 254 -5.12 -12.31 0.90
N SER A 255 -4.63 -12.32 -0.32
CA SER A 255 -3.74 -13.35 -0.85
C SER A 255 -2.90 -12.82 -2.00
N GLY A 256 -1.81 -13.51 -2.28
CA GLY A 256 -0.96 -13.31 -3.45
C GLY A 256 0.38 -12.65 -3.14
N THR A 257 1.22 -12.62 -4.16
CA THR A 257 2.55 -12.04 -4.12
C THR A 257 2.52 -10.58 -4.55
N ALA A 258 3.19 -9.70 -3.81
CA ALA A 258 3.38 -8.29 -4.15
C ALA A 258 4.84 -7.89 -4.03
N SER A 259 5.30 -7.01 -4.92
CA SER A 259 6.64 -6.42 -4.86
C SER A 259 6.55 -4.89 -4.88
N PHE A 260 7.49 -4.25 -4.19
CA PHE A 260 7.51 -2.80 -4.08
C PHE A 260 8.87 -2.25 -4.48
N TYR A 261 8.85 -1.09 -5.15
CA TYR A 261 10.04 -0.36 -5.55
C TYR A 261 9.91 1.12 -5.16
N PHE A 262 11.02 1.84 -5.11
CA PHE A 262 10.98 3.25 -4.76
C PHE A 262 10.26 4.08 -5.80
N SER A 263 9.19 4.74 -5.35
CA SER A 263 8.52 5.79 -6.10
C SER A 263 8.11 6.90 -5.15
N ARG A 264 8.31 8.10 -5.56
CA ARG A 264 7.80 9.31 -4.93
C ARG A 264 7.39 10.28 -6.00
N LEU A 265 6.76 11.32 -5.60
CA LEU A 265 6.41 12.52 -6.32
C LEU A 265 7.41 12.91 -7.40
N GLY A 266 7.01 12.76 -8.67
CA GLY A 266 7.84 13.11 -9.82
C GLY A 266 9.08 12.23 -10.03
N TYR A 267 9.22 11.13 -9.30
CA TYR A 267 10.32 10.20 -9.46
C TYR A 267 9.90 8.76 -9.19
N GLN A 268 10.34 7.85 -10.05
CA GLN A 268 10.32 6.41 -9.75
C GLN A 268 11.66 5.78 -10.12
N SER A 269 12.10 4.82 -9.33
CA SER A 269 13.27 4.01 -9.64
C SER A 269 12.93 3.07 -10.79
N HIS A 270 13.38 3.42 -12.00
CA HIS A 270 13.13 2.58 -13.17
C HIS A 270 13.74 1.18 -13.03
N ARG A 271 14.98 1.11 -12.53
CA ARG A 271 15.68 -0.15 -12.30
C ARG A 271 15.09 -0.96 -11.16
N GLY A 272 14.68 -0.27 -10.07
CA GLY A 272 13.95 -0.92 -8.98
C GLY A 272 12.63 -1.51 -9.46
N ARG A 273 11.88 -0.78 -10.30
CA ARG A 273 10.65 -1.28 -10.92
C ARG A 273 10.90 -2.51 -11.81
N MET A 274 11.91 -2.43 -12.69
CA MET A 274 12.25 -3.57 -13.54
C MET A 274 12.59 -4.81 -12.70
N ALA A 275 13.48 -4.67 -11.70
CA ALA A 275 13.82 -5.77 -10.81
C ALA A 275 12.58 -6.31 -10.07
N ALA A 276 11.73 -5.43 -9.54
CA ALA A 276 10.47 -5.81 -8.89
C ALA A 276 9.55 -6.60 -9.84
N THR A 277 9.45 -6.22 -11.12
CA THR A 277 8.65 -6.94 -12.12
C THR A 277 9.16 -8.36 -12.34
N TYR A 278 10.48 -8.55 -12.47
CA TYR A 278 11.05 -9.89 -12.64
C TYR A 278 10.86 -10.75 -11.39
N ILE A 279 11.17 -10.21 -10.20
CA ILE A 279 11.00 -10.90 -8.93
C ILE A 279 9.53 -11.26 -8.71
N GLN A 280 8.62 -10.32 -8.91
CA GLN A 280 7.17 -10.50 -8.78
C GLN A 280 6.68 -11.73 -9.58
N ARG A 281 7.01 -11.76 -10.87
CA ARG A 281 6.59 -12.84 -11.78
C ARG A 281 7.25 -14.17 -11.44
N GLY A 282 8.52 -14.15 -11.08
CA GLY A 282 9.26 -15.36 -10.70
C GLY A 282 8.66 -16.01 -9.46
N VAL A 283 8.46 -15.21 -8.40
CA VAL A 283 7.97 -15.71 -7.10
C VAL A 283 6.50 -16.13 -7.17
N SER A 284 5.62 -15.30 -7.76
CA SER A 284 4.20 -15.66 -7.87
C SER A 284 3.98 -16.94 -8.68
N ARG A 285 4.81 -17.17 -9.72
CA ARG A 285 4.76 -18.40 -10.52
C ARG A 285 5.27 -19.60 -9.73
N ALA A 286 6.40 -19.46 -9.01
CA ALA A 286 7.00 -20.56 -8.25
C ALA A 286 6.12 -21.02 -7.10
N LEU A 287 5.42 -20.10 -6.45
CA LEU A 287 4.50 -20.36 -5.35
C LEU A 287 3.06 -20.67 -5.80
N GLU A 288 2.77 -20.57 -7.10
CA GLU A 288 1.41 -20.66 -7.63
C GLU A 288 0.42 -19.70 -6.94
N THR A 289 0.91 -18.53 -6.49
CA THR A 289 0.10 -17.50 -5.84
C THR A 289 -0.45 -16.50 -6.85
N LEU A 290 -1.46 -15.74 -6.44
CA LEU A 290 -1.98 -14.64 -7.24
C LEU A 290 -0.87 -13.60 -7.47
N ASP A 291 -0.61 -13.27 -8.74
CA ASP A 291 0.26 -12.14 -9.08
C ASP A 291 -0.50 -10.83 -8.82
N VAL A 292 -0.22 -10.20 -7.66
CA VAL A 292 -0.84 -8.92 -7.27
C VAL A 292 -0.19 -7.74 -8.01
N GLY A 293 1.06 -7.91 -8.44
CA GLY A 293 1.82 -6.92 -9.20
C GLY A 293 2.89 -6.17 -8.41
N GLU A 294 3.58 -5.26 -9.12
CA GLU A 294 4.58 -4.40 -8.53
C GLU A 294 4.05 -2.98 -8.29
N PHE A 295 4.41 -2.37 -7.14
CA PHE A 295 3.90 -1.07 -6.73
C PHE A 295 5.00 -0.10 -6.34
N GLY A 296 4.87 1.15 -6.80
CA GLY A 296 5.72 2.24 -6.33
C GLY A 296 5.36 2.63 -4.90
N ARG A 297 6.35 2.67 -4.00
CA ARG A 297 6.19 3.06 -2.59
C ARG A 297 7.39 3.85 -2.10
N SER A 298 7.17 4.65 -1.05
CA SER A 298 8.22 5.46 -0.40
C SER A 298 8.59 4.89 0.97
N TYR A 299 8.66 3.57 1.09
CA TYR A 299 9.12 2.93 2.32
C TYR A 299 10.57 3.32 2.63
N ASP A 300 10.91 3.42 3.92
CA ASP A 300 12.23 3.90 4.36
C ASP A 300 13.37 3.12 3.69
N ILE A 301 13.28 1.79 3.70
CA ILE A 301 14.30 0.93 3.09
C ILE A 301 14.45 1.14 1.57
N LEU A 302 13.38 1.54 0.87
CA LEU A 302 13.41 1.84 -0.56
C LEU A 302 13.89 3.26 -0.83
N ARG A 303 13.57 4.21 0.06
CA ARG A 303 13.84 5.64 -0.08
C ARG A 303 15.26 6.03 0.30
N GLU A 304 15.79 5.44 1.38
CA GLU A 304 17.07 5.82 1.97
C GLU A 304 18.26 5.12 1.32
N THR A 305 18.01 4.18 0.41
CA THR A 305 19.02 3.47 -0.36
C THR A 305 19.38 4.18 -1.66
N ASN A 306 20.65 4.13 -2.06
CA ASN A 306 21.19 4.80 -3.25
C ASN A 306 21.24 3.91 -4.49
N MET A 307 20.86 2.63 -4.39
CA MET A 307 20.85 1.64 -5.44
C MET A 307 19.42 1.16 -5.72
N PRO A 308 19.17 0.37 -6.78
CA PRO A 308 17.90 -0.31 -6.97
C PRO A 308 17.52 -1.12 -5.73
N ALA A 309 16.31 -0.90 -5.22
CA ALA A 309 15.80 -1.54 -4.02
C ALA A 309 14.43 -2.15 -4.33
N VAL A 310 14.23 -3.39 -3.87
CA VAL A 310 12.95 -4.11 -3.98
C VAL A 310 12.58 -4.63 -2.60
N LEU A 311 11.33 -4.41 -2.20
CA LEU A 311 10.71 -5.08 -1.06
C LEU A 311 9.74 -6.12 -1.61
N LEU A 312 9.90 -7.35 -1.19
CA LEU A 312 9.09 -8.50 -1.62
C LEU A 312 8.19 -8.97 -0.49
N GLU A 313 6.91 -9.12 -0.77
CA GLU A 313 5.92 -9.81 0.07
C GLU A 313 5.41 -11.03 -0.70
N PRO A 314 6.01 -12.23 -0.50
CA PRO A 314 5.66 -13.42 -1.26
C PRO A 314 4.22 -13.89 -1.05
N LEU A 315 3.67 -13.71 0.16
CA LEU A 315 2.33 -14.17 0.53
C LEU A 315 1.83 -13.49 1.81
N TYR A 316 0.56 -13.73 2.15
CA TYR A 316 -0.12 -13.21 3.34
C TYR A 316 -0.17 -14.24 4.46
N LEU A 317 0.55 -14.03 5.56
CA LEU A 317 0.53 -14.90 6.75
C LEU A 317 -0.84 -14.96 7.45
N THR A 318 -1.74 -14.03 7.13
CA THR A 318 -3.13 -14.00 7.62
C THR A 318 -4.09 -14.85 6.78
N ASN A 319 -3.65 -15.31 5.60
CA ASN A 319 -4.42 -16.21 4.74
C ASN A 319 -4.13 -17.68 5.15
N PRO A 320 -5.14 -18.48 5.51
CA PRO A 320 -4.90 -19.85 5.99
C PRO A 320 -4.19 -20.75 4.98
N HIS A 321 -4.51 -20.63 3.69
CA HIS A 321 -3.88 -21.43 2.64
C HIS A 321 -2.43 -21.01 2.42
N GLU A 322 -2.15 -19.70 2.38
CA GLU A 322 -0.80 -19.19 2.19
C GLU A 322 0.07 -19.40 3.44
N LEU A 323 -0.52 -19.40 4.64
CA LEU A 323 0.17 -19.79 5.87
C LEU A 323 0.58 -21.27 5.84
N GLU A 324 -0.23 -22.14 5.25
CA GLU A 324 0.13 -23.54 5.05
C GLU A 324 1.34 -23.67 4.11
N LEU A 325 1.35 -22.92 2.99
CA LEU A 325 2.53 -22.84 2.11
C LEU A 325 3.76 -22.32 2.85
N ALA A 326 3.63 -21.25 3.63
CA ALA A 326 4.73 -20.68 4.42
C ALA A 326 5.28 -21.65 5.49
N SER A 327 4.47 -22.62 5.90
CA SER A 327 4.85 -23.64 6.88
C SER A 327 5.55 -24.85 6.26
N ASP A 328 5.61 -24.94 4.93
CA ASP A 328 6.34 -26.00 4.23
C ASP A 328 7.85 -25.79 4.43
N PRO A 329 8.61 -26.83 4.87
CA PRO A 329 10.05 -26.72 5.05
C PRO A 329 10.84 -26.31 3.79
N TYR A 330 10.30 -26.54 2.60
CA TYR A 330 10.92 -26.16 1.32
C TYR A 330 10.56 -24.74 0.87
N TYR A 331 9.59 -24.11 1.50
CA TYR A 331 9.13 -22.78 1.12
C TYR A 331 10.25 -21.73 1.06
N PRO A 332 11.17 -21.62 2.06
CA PRO A 332 12.24 -20.63 2.00
C PRO A 332 13.17 -20.82 0.79
N ALA A 333 13.52 -22.06 0.48
CA ALA A 333 14.36 -22.39 -0.68
C ALA A 333 13.62 -22.05 -1.99
N THR A 334 12.33 -22.39 -2.10
CA THR A 334 11.50 -22.07 -3.28
C THR A 334 11.47 -20.57 -3.54
N VAL A 335 11.24 -19.74 -2.51
CA VAL A 335 11.28 -18.28 -2.66
C VAL A 335 12.66 -17.79 -3.07
N ALA A 336 13.70 -18.30 -2.41
CA ALA A 336 15.08 -17.93 -2.69
C ALA A 336 15.49 -18.24 -4.13
N GLU A 337 15.20 -19.44 -4.62
CA GLU A 337 15.48 -19.88 -6.00
C GLU A 337 14.71 -19.03 -7.02
N ALA A 338 13.44 -18.73 -6.75
CA ALA A 338 12.63 -17.89 -7.61
C ALA A 338 13.17 -16.45 -7.72
N VAL A 339 13.62 -15.88 -6.59
CA VAL A 339 14.25 -14.54 -6.57
C VAL A 339 15.59 -14.57 -7.30
N ALA A 340 16.45 -15.56 -7.05
CA ALA A 340 17.75 -15.66 -7.69
C ALA A 340 17.61 -15.80 -9.21
N GLY A 341 16.74 -16.69 -9.70
CA GLY A 341 16.47 -16.86 -11.12
C GLY A 341 15.87 -15.61 -11.78
N ALA A 342 14.99 -14.91 -11.06
CA ALA A 342 14.44 -13.65 -11.54
C ALA A 342 15.53 -12.57 -11.69
N LEU A 343 16.50 -12.52 -10.79
CA LEU A 343 17.64 -11.59 -10.87
C LEU A 343 18.61 -11.95 -11.99
N GLU A 344 18.79 -13.23 -12.29
CA GLU A 344 19.59 -13.66 -13.45
C GLU A 344 18.94 -13.18 -14.76
N LEU A 345 17.62 -13.34 -14.89
CA LEU A 345 16.88 -12.81 -16.03
C LEU A 345 16.96 -11.27 -16.11
N TYR A 346 16.81 -10.61 -14.98
CA TYR A 346 16.97 -9.15 -14.88
C TYR A 346 18.37 -8.68 -15.32
N ALA A 347 19.41 -9.44 -14.99
CA ALA A 347 20.79 -9.17 -15.37
C ALA A 347 21.12 -9.58 -16.82
N GLY A 348 20.16 -10.00 -17.61
CA GLY A 348 20.36 -10.42 -19.00
C GLY A 348 21.12 -11.75 -19.15
N ARG A 349 21.24 -12.55 -18.08
CA ARG A 349 21.79 -13.89 -18.13
C ARG A 349 20.68 -14.85 -18.52
N ASP A 350 20.94 -15.71 -19.49
CA ASP A 350 20.01 -16.79 -19.84
C ASP A 350 19.83 -17.69 -18.62
N ALA A 351 18.65 -17.64 -18.02
CA ALA A 351 18.30 -18.56 -16.95
C ALA A 351 18.09 -19.95 -17.54
N ALA A 352 19.16 -20.71 -17.68
CA ALA A 352 19.11 -22.11 -18.08
C ALA A 352 18.42 -23.01 -17.03
N PHE A 353 17.81 -22.45 -15.99
CA PHE A 353 17.31 -23.16 -14.82
C PHE A 353 15.87 -22.79 -14.37
N ILE A 354 15.01 -22.30 -15.26
CA ILE A 354 13.58 -22.22 -14.91
C ILE A 354 12.77 -23.00 -15.93
N VAL A 355 12.99 -24.30 -15.99
CA VAL A 355 12.05 -25.27 -16.53
C VAL A 355 12.17 -26.52 -15.67
N VAL A 356 11.38 -26.66 -14.66
CA VAL A 356 10.69 -27.89 -14.26
C VAL A 356 9.34 -27.49 -13.68
#